data_3118bc7a936c8b3e31df9954ea48e0db
#
_entry.id   3118bc7a936c8b3e31df9954ea48e0db
#
_cell.length_a   1.000
_cell.length_b   1.000
_cell.length_c   1.000
_cell.angle_alpha   90.00
_cell.angle_beta   90.00
_cell.angle_gamma   90.00
#
_symmetry.space_group_name_H-M   'P 1'
#
loop_
_entity.id
_entity.type
_entity.pdbx_description
1 polymer ?
#
loop_
_entity_poly.entity_id
_entity_poly.type
_entity_poly.pdbx_seq_one_letter_code
_entity_poly.pdbx_strand_id
1 'polypeptide(L)'
;MINIYEVLETNKMIEQENLDVRTITMGINLLDCVDSDVDALCRKIYDKITCLAKDLVKTGEDISKEYGIPIVNKRVSITPVSLVGGAACRMPEDYVKVAHALDRAAKDVGINFLGGYSAVVSKGMTHSDELLIRSIPQALAETERICSSVNVGSTKTGINMDAVRLMGEIILQTAERTKDKDSLGCAKLVVLCNAPDDNPFMAGAFHGVSEADAIINVGVSGPGVVKHALSQIRGASFEVLCETIKRTAFKITRVGQLVAQEASRRLGVPFGIIDLSLAPTPAVGDSVAEIWEEIGLERAGAPGTTAALALLNDQVKKGGVMASSYVGGLSGAFIPVSEDQGMIDAVECGALTLEKLEAMTCVCSVGLDMIAIPGDTPATTISGIIADEAAIGMVNQKTTAVRIIPVVGKTVGDTVEFGGLLGYAPVMPVNSFGCGDFVNRIGRIPAPIHSFKN
;
A
#
# COMPACT_ATOMS: atom_id res chain seq x y z
N MET A 1 -15.02 5.45 -34.45
CA MET A 1 -16.42 5.79 -34.13
C MET A 1 -16.62 5.52 -32.68
N ILE A 2 -16.96 6.50 -31.85
CA ILE A 2 -17.20 6.29 -30.41
C ILE A 2 -18.49 5.48 -30.28
N ASN A 3 -18.42 4.33 -29.62
CA ASN A 3 -19.57 3.49 -29.32
C ASN A 3 -20.34 4.09 -28.14
N ILE A 4 -21.56 4.57 -28.36
CA ILE A 4 -22.37 5.21 -27.32
C ILE A 4 -22.64 4.28 -26.13
N TYR A 5 -22.73 2.98 -26.38
CA TYR A 5 -22.94 2.00 -25.29
C TYR A 5 -21.72 1.88 -24.37
N GLU A 6 -20.50 1.99 -24.91
CA GLU A 6 -19.26 2.00 -24.09
C GLU A 6 -19.15 3.27 -23.26
N VAL A 7 -19.60 4.42 -23.79
CA VAL A 7 -19.65 5.68 -23.03
C VAL A 7 -20.65 5.57 -21.88
N LEU A 8 -21.86 5.08 -22.16
CA LEU A 8 -22.88 4.90 -21.14
C LEU A 8 -22.47 3.88 -20.06
N GLU A 9 -21.79 2.80 -20.45
CA GLU A 9 -21.26 1.82 -19.53
C GLU A 9 -20.18 2.44 -18.62
N THR A 10 -19.25 3.21 -19.19
CA THR A 10 -18.22 3.90 -18.40
C THR A 10 -18.82 4.90 -17.42
N ASN A 11 -19.81 5.67 -17.84
CA ASN A 11 -20.52 6.59 -16.95
C ASN A 11 -21.20 5.84 -15.79
N LYS A 12 -21.84 4.70 -16.07
CA LYS A 12 -22.46 3.86 -15.03
C LYS A 12 -21.43 3.31 -14.05
N MET A 13 -20.27 2.86 -14.55
CA MET A 13 -19.17 2.38 -13.69
C MET A 13 -18.70 3.48 -12.73
N ILE A 14 -18.66 4.74 -13.17
CA ILE A 14 -18.24 5.88 -12.34
C ILE A 14 -19.34 6.29 -11.36
N GLU A 15 -20.59 6.50 -11.86
CA GLU A 15 -21.66 7.10 -11.05
C GLU A 15 -22.31 6.13 -10.07
N GLN A 16 -22.35 4.82 -10.38
CA GLN A 16 -23.13 3.81 -9.65
C GLN A 16 -22.30 2.67 -9.08
N GLU A 17 -21.08 2.43 -9.60
CA GLU A 17 -20.28 1.24 -9.30
C GLU A 17 -18.92 1.59 -8.66
N ASN A 18 -18.74 2.84 -8.22
CA ASN A 18 -17.56 3.33 -7.50
C ASN A 18 -16.23 3.17 -8.26
N LEU A 19 -16.22 3.27 -9.61
CA LEU A 19 -14.97 3.34 -10.36
C LEU A 19 -14.25 4.66 -10.06
N ASP A 20 -13.02 4.57 -9.59
CA ASP A 20 -12.18 5.74 -9.38
C ASP A 20 -10.75 5.56 -9.91
N VAL A 21 -10.09 6.69 -10.17
CA VAL A 21 -8.64 6.77 -10.21
C VAL A 21 -8.19 7.09 -8.79
N ARG A 22 -7.71 6.06 -8.09
CA ARG A 22 -7.35 6.15 -6.68
C ARG A 22 -6.22 7.15 -6.45
N THR A 23 -5.27 7.25 -7.37
CA THR A 23 -4.17 8.20 -7.27
C THR A 23 -3.50 8.50 -8.60
N ILE A 24 -3.08 9.76 -8.77
CA ILE A 24 -1.96 10.12 -9.64
C ILE A 24 -0.76 10.35 -8.73
N THR A 25 0.30 9.57 -8.91
CA THR A 25 1.52 9.64 -8.10
C THR A 25 2.69 10.05 -8.98
N MET A 26 3.37 11.14 -8.61
CA MET A 26 4.63 11.53 -9.25
C MET A 26 5.78 10.90 -8.46
N GLY A 27 6.52 10.01 -9.10
CA GLY A 27 7.81 9.52 -8.60
C GLY A 27 8.89 10.56 -8.86
N ILE A 28 9.74 10.85 -7.87
CA ILE A 28 10.81 11.84 -7.97
C ILE A 28 12.09 11.25 -7.41
N ASN A 29 13.15 11.20 -8.25
CA ASN A 29 14.48 10.83 -7.83
C ASN A 29 15.11 11.97 -7.03
N LEU A 30 15.70 11.65 -5.87
CA LEU A 30 16.36 12.63 -5.00
C LEU A 30 17.88 12.41 -4.86
N LEU A 31 18.48 11.53 -5.64
CA LEU A 31 19.92 11.24 -5.52
C LEU A 31 20.81 12.44 -5.82
N ASP A 32 20.37 13.37 -6.66
CA ASP A 32 21.06 14.62 -6.95
C ASP A 32 20.93 15.68 -5.84
N CYS A 33 20.05 15.44 -4.85
CA CYS A 33 19.89 16.29 -3.68
C CYS A 33 20.90 15.99 -2.57
N VAL A 34 21.64 14.87 -2.65
CA VAL A 34 22.62 14.48 -1.62
C VAL A 34 23.57 15.63 -1.27
N ASP A 35 23.75 15.81 0.04
CA ASP A 35 24.67 16.82 0.60
C ASP A 35 25.30 16.29 1.89
N SER A 36 26.36 16.89 2.35
CA SER A 36 27.00 16.60 3.65
C SER A 36 26.42 17.42 4.79
N ASP A 37 25.68 18.48 4.49
CA ASP A 37 24.98 19.35 5.42
C ASP A 37 23.48 19.09 5.38
N VAL A 38 22.86 18.86 6.56
CA VAL A 38 21.42 18.49 6.68
C VAL A 38 20.52 19.61 6.17
N ASP A 39 20.85 20.87 6.45
CA ASP A 39 20.01 22.00 6.07
C ASP A 39 20.08 22.24 4.54
N ALA A 40 21.26 22.03 3.95
CA ALA A 40 21.43 22.05 2.49
C ALA A 40 20.67 20.93 1.82
N LEU A 41 20.74 19.69 2.35
CA LEU A 41 19.95 18.55 1.92
C LEU A 41 18.46 18.87 1.96
N CYS A 42 17.95 19.36 3.09
CA CYS A 42 16.53 19.72 3.27
C CYS A 42 16.05 20.76 2.25
N ARG A 43 16.88 21.79 1.98
CA ARG A 43 16.56 22.83 0.97
C ARG A 43 16.48 22.23 -0.43
N LYS A 44 17.48 21.43 -0.85
CA LYS A 44 17.49 20.79 -2.17
C LYS A 44 16.30 19.87 -2.40
N ILE A 45 15.93 19.07 -1.40
CA ILE A 45 14.75 18.19 -1.43
C ILE A 45 13.48 19.01 -1.59
N TYR A 46 13.31 20.03 -0.75
CA TYR A 46 12.16 20.92 -0.80
C TYR A 46 12.01 21.59 -2.17
N ASP A 47 13.10 22.21 -2.66
CA ASP A 47 13.11 22.94 -3.93
C ASP A 47 12.78 22.00 -5.11
N LYS A 48 13.36 20.79 -5.14
CA LYS A 48 13.12 19.82 -6.21
C LYS A 48 11.67 19.35 -6.23
N ILE A 49 11.09 18.97 -5.09
CA ILE A 49 9.71 18.51 -4.99
C ILE A 49 8.73 19.64 -5.37
N THR A 50 8.93 20.84 -4.81
CA THR A 50 8.04 21.97 -5.11
C THR A 50 8.16 22.44 -6.56
N CYS A 51 9.30 22.32 -7.18
CA CYS A 51 9.49 22.64 -8.60
C CYS A 51 8.76 21.63 -9.51
N LEU A 52 8.96 20.32 -9.28
CA LEU A 52 8.43 19.28 -10.17
C LEU A 52 6.93 19.04 -9.95
N ALA A 53 6.46 19.04 -8.71
CA ALA A 53 5.09 18.69 -8.38
C ALA A 53 4.13 19.90 -8.29
N LYS A 54 4.55 21.13 -8.58
CA LYS A 54 3.76 22.36 -8.45
C LYS A 54 2.40 22.31 -9.15
N ASP A 55 2.33 21.67 -10.32
CA ASP A 55 1.13 21.60 -11.14
C ASP A 55 0.37 20.27 -11.02
N LEU A 56 0.86 19.33 -10.18
CA LEU A 56 0.31 17.97 -10.07
C LEU A 56 -1.15 17.97 -9.62
N VAL A 57 -1.45 18.70 -8.54
CA VAL A 57 -2.80 18.74 -7.97
C VAL A 57 -3.77 19.37 -8.93
N LYS A 58 -3.42 20.54 -9.48
CA LYS A 58 -4.24 21.24 -10.46
C LYS A 58 -4.50 20.40 -11.70
N THR A 59 -3.47 19.74 -12.22
CA THR A 59 -3.60 18.85 -13.40
C THR A 59 -4.56 17.69 -13.11
N GLY A 60 -4.46 17.05 -11.93
CA GLY A 60 -5.38 15.98 -11.53
C GLY A 60 -6.83 16.47 -11.42
N GLU A 61 -7.06 17.66 -10.86
CA GLU A 61 -8.40 18.25 -10.75
C GLU A 61 -8.98 18.64 -12.11
N ASP A 62 -8.17 19.21 -12.99
CA ASP A 62 -8.59 19.61 -14.32
C ASP A 62 -8.97 18.36 -15.16
N ILE A 63 -8.19 17.28 -15.11
CA ILE A 63 -8.50 16.00 -15.77
C ILE A 63 -9.79 15.40 -15.20
N SER A 64 -9.93 15.40 -13.87
CA SER A 64 -11.13 14.87 -13.21
C SER A 64 -12.40 15.61 -13.68
N LYS A 65 -12.35 16.93 -13.74
CA LYS A 65 -13.49 17.76 -14.22
C LYS A 65 -13.79 17.56 -15.70
N GLU A 66 -12.76 17.46 -16.54
CA GLU A 66 -12.90 17.36 -17.98
C GLU A 66 -13.42 15.99 -18.41
N TYR A 67 -12.95 14.92 -17.76
CA TYR A 67 -13.33 13.55 -18.13
C TYR A 67 -14.48 12.99 -17.30
N GLY A 68 -14.89 13.68 -16.24
CA GLY A 68 -15.89 13.17 -15.30
C GLY A 68 -15.41 11.98 -14.47
N ILE A 69 -14.11 11.68 -14.45
CA ILE A 69 -13.52 10.54 -13.72
C ILE A 69 -12.99 11.04 -12.38
N PRO A 70 -13.47 10.52 -11.23
CA PRO A 70 -12.95 10.90 -9.93
C PRO A 70 -11.47 10.55 -9.80
N ILE A 71 -10.61 11.53 -9.43
CA ILE A 71 -9.19 11.32 -9.11
C ILE A 71 -9.03 11.69 -7.64
N VAL A 72 -9.05 10.66 -6.80
CA VAL A 72 -9.21 10.81 -5.35
C VAL A 72 -7.98 11.43 -4.70
N ASN A 73 -6.79 10.91 -5.00
CA ASN A 73 -5.53 11.38 -4.42
C ASN A 73 -4.55 11.87 -5.49
N LYS A 74 -3.74 12.86 -5.11
CA LYS A 74 -2.53 13.28 -5.81
C LYS A 74 -1.38 13.10 -4.82
N ARG A 75 -0.38 12.32 -5.20
CA ARG A 75 0.70 11.87 -4.32
C ARG A 75 2.06 12.10 -4.94
N VAL A 76 3.07 12.09 -4.10
CA VAL A 76 4.48 12.03 -4.51
C VAL A 76 5.11 10.80 -3.86
N SER A 77 5.93 10.07 -4.60
CA SER A 77 6.84 9.06 -4.09
C SER A 77 8.27 9.47 -4.39
N ILE A 78 9.18 9.26 -3.45
CA ILE A 78 10.57 9.70 -3.58
C ILE A 78 11.54 8.54 -3.38
N THR A 79 12.79 8.73 -3.82
CA THR A 79 13.90 7.83 -3.50
C THR A 79 13.94 7.58 -1.99
N PRO A 80 14.14 6.32 -1.52
CA PRO A 80 14.24 6.01 -0.10
C PRO A 80 15.18 6.96 0.62
N VAL A 81 14.66 7.68 1.62
CA VAL A 81 15.38 8.76 2.31
C VAL A 81 16.63 8.26 3.01
N SER A 82 16.69 6.98 3.42
CA SER A 82 17.90 6.41 4.01
C SER A 82 19.11 6.46 3.08
N LEU A 83 18.89 6.39 1.76
CA LEU A 83 19.96 6.50 0.75
C LEU A 83 20.42 7.95 0.56
N VAL A 84 19.46 8.88 0.57
CA VAL A 84 19.71 10.30 0.30
C VAL A 84 20.31 11.01 1.52
N GLY A 85 19.86 10.63 2.74
CA GLY A 85 20.29 11.24 3.99
C GLY A 85 21.64 10.74 4.52
N GLY A 86 22.18 9.65 3.98
CA GLY A 86 23.34 8.96 4.57
C GLY A 86 24.62 9.78 4.67
N ALA A 87 24.79 10.78 3.82
CA ALA A 87 25.96 11.68 3.85
C ALA A 87 25.82 12.80 4.91
N ALA A 88 24.59 13.23 5.20
CA ALA A 88 24.31 14.37 6.08
C ALA A 88 23.89 13.96 7.50
N CYS A 89 22.98 13.01 7.63
CA CYS A 89 22.34 12.65 8.89
C CYS A 89 23.28 11.83 9.78
N ARG A 90 23.47 12.25 11.03
CA ARG A 90 24.34 11.59 12.02
C ARG A 90 23.59 11.03 13.20
N MET A 91 22.33 11.42 13.37
CA MET A 91 21.44 11.00 14.45
C MET A 91 20.00 10.94 13.96
N PRO A 92 19.08 10.24 14.64
CA PRO A 92 17.67 10.13 14.21
C PRO A 92 16.98 11.49 14.04
N GLU A 93 17.31 12.48 14.86
CA GLU A 93 16.74 13.83 14.83
C GLU A 93 17.07 14.59 13.53
N ASP A 94 18.19 14.28 12.88
CA ASP A 94 18.51 14.84 11.56
C ASP A 94 17.55 14.33 10.49
N TYR A 95 17.18 13.05 10.56
CA TYR A 95 16.14 12.48 9.67
C TYR A 95 14.76 13.10 9.94
N VAL A 96 14.44 13.44 11.21
CA VAL A 96 13.19 14.15 11.53
C VAL A 96 13.16 15.53 10.86
N LYS A 97 14.30 16.27 10.79
CA LYS A 97 14.37 17.53 10.04
C LYS A 97 14.07 17.30 8.54
N VAL A 98 14.57 16.21 7.97
CA VAL A 98 14.24 15.83 6.58
C VAL A 98 12.75 15.57 6.43
N ALA A 99 12.13 14.83 7.37
CA ALA A 99 10.69 14.58 7.37
C ALA A 99 9.87 15.88 7.41
N HIS A 100 10.26 16.85 8.23
CA HIS A 100 9.63 18.18 8.27
C HIS A 100 9.79 18.94 6.93
N ALA A 101 10.95 18.86 6.28
CA ALA A 101 11.15 19.50 4.97
C ALA A 101 10.25 18.88 3.90
N LEU A 102 10.12 17.55 3.90
CA LEU A 102 9.23 16.78 3.03
C LEU A 102 7.75 17.13 3.27
N ASP A 103 7.31 17.19 4.54
CA ASP A 103 5.92 17.52 4.92
C ASP A 103 5.55 18.94 4.52
N ARG A 104 6.48 19.89 4.69
CA ARG A 104 6.31 21.25 4.22
C ARG A 104 6.17 21.32 2.71
N ALA A 105 7.05 20.63 1.95
CA ALA A 105 6.94 20.57 0.50
C ALA A 105 5.60 19.96 0.07
N ALA A 106 5.17 18.86 0.70
CA ALA A 106 3.88 18.22 0.43
C ALA A 106 2.69 19.14 0.70
N LYS A 107 2.75 19.95 1.77
CA LYS A 107 1.71 20.95 2.10
C LYS A 107 1.67 22.08 1.06
N ASP A 108 2.83 22.59 0.67
CA ASP A 108 2.93 23.73 -0.25
C ASP A 108 2.47 23.36 -1.68
N VAL A 109 2.74 22.15 -2.16
CA VAL A 109 2.20 21.66 -3.44
C VAL A 109 0.78 21.09 -3.34
N GLY A 110 0.23 20.94 -2.13
CA GLY A 110 -1.16 20.53 -1.90
C GLY A 110 -1.44 19.05 -2.06
N ILE A 111 -0.43 18.17 -2.17
CA ILE A 111 -0.63 16.73 -2.33
C ILE A 111 -1.17 16.07 -1.05
N ASN A 112 -1.86 14.94 -1.19
CA ASN A 112 -2.46 14.23 -0.07
C ASN A 112 -1.41 13.51 0.79
N PHE A 113 -0.49 12.76 0.14
CA PHE A 113 0.54 11.97 0.81
C PHE A 113 1.87 12.02 0.05
N LEU A 114 2.96 11.89 0.80
CA LEU A 114 4.32 11.73 0.29
C LEU A 114 4.93 10.46 0.89
N GLY A 115 5.21 9.47 0.02
CA GLY A 115 5.87 8.21 0.37
C GLY A 115 7.35 8.23 0.03
N GLY A 116 8.14 7.40 0.74
CA GLY A 116 9.58 7.29 0.53
C GLY A 116 10.44 7.72 1.72
N TYR A 117 9.82 8.07 2.85
CA TYR A 117 10.54 8.12 4.13
C TYR A 117 10.86 6.69 4.58
N SER A 118 11.75 6.05 3.83
CA SER A 118 11.87 4.60 3.74
C SER A 118 13.30 4.12 3.80
N ALA A 119 13.45 2.83 4.18
CA ALA A 119 14.71 2.09 4.14
C ALA A 119 14.53 0.73 3.46
N VAL A 120 15.54 0.29 2.68
CA VAL A 120 15.57 -1.01 2.01
C VAL A 120 16.67 -1.85 2.65
N VAL A 121 16.30 -2.73 3.58
CA VAL A 121 17.22 -3.45 4.46
C VAL A 121 17.12 -4.98 4.32
N SER A 122 16.60 -5.47 3.22
CA SER A 122 16.30 -6.89 3.00
C SER A 122 17.51 -7.84 3.15
N LYS A 123 18.74 -7.35 2.91
CA LYS A 123 19.95 -8.15 3.04
C LYS A 123 20.81 -7.75 4.23
N GLY A 124 20.83 -6.48 4.55
CA GLY A 124 21.60 -5.91 5.64
C GLY A 124 21.11 -4.50 5.89
N MET A 125 21.50 -3.91 7.00
CA MET A 125 21.12 -2.58 7.45
C MET A 125 22.38 -1.75 7.62
N THR A 126 22.46 -0.62 6.94
CA THR A 126 23.54 0.36 7.14
C THR A 126 23.25 1.20 8.38
N HIS A 127 24.25 1.92 8.87
CA HIS A 127 24.05 2.88 9.95
C HIS A 127 22.99 3.96 9.60
N SER A 128 23.02 4.41 8.36
CA SER A 128 22.02 5.35 7.83
C SER A 128 20.59 4.81 7.86
N ASP A 129 20.40 3.54 7.48
CA ASP A 129 19.10 2.88 7.55
C ASP A 129 18.60 2.78 8.99
N GLU A 130 19.48 2.40 9.92
CA GLU A 130 19.13 2.29 11.34
C GLU A 130 18.71 3.64 11.94
N LEU A 131 19.43 4.72 11.63
CA LEU A 131 19.10 6.06 12.09
C LEU A 131 17.73 6.51 11.56
N LEU A 132 17.46 6.28 10.26
CA LEU A 132 16.15 6.58 9.68
C LEU A 132 15.05 5.77 10.35
N ILE A 133 15.21 4.44 10.49
CA ILE A 133 14.20 3.57 11.11
C ILE A 133 13.89 4.03 12.54
N ARG A 134 14.90 4.39 13.32
CA ARG A 134 14.72 4.90 14.68
C ARG A 134 14.04 6.27 14.74
N SER A 135 14.11 7.05 13.68
CA SER A 135 13.43 8.35 13.58
C SER A 135 11.94 8.25 13.23
N ILE A 136 11.48 7.11 12.68
CA ILE A 136 10.09 6.91 12.19
C ILE A 136 9.03 7.30 13.23
N PRO A 137 9.10 6.86 14.50
CA PRO A 137 8.05 7.18 15.48
C PRO A 137 7.86 8.68 15.67
N GLN A 138 8.95 9.45 15.74
CA GLN A 138 8.90 10.89 15.90
C GLN A 138 8.45 11.58 14.60
N ALA A 139 9.04 11.18 13.46
CA ALA A 139 8.70 11.73 12.17
C ALA A 139 7.19 11.60 11.85
N LEU A 140 6.60 10.41 12.06
CA LEU A 140 5.19 10.17 11.78
C LEU A 140 4.25 10.83 12.80
N ALA A 141 4.69 11.08 14.02
CA ALA A 141 3.91 11.80 15.02
C ALA A 141 3.88 13.32 14.73
N GLU A 142 4.99 13.88 14.23
CA GLU A 142 5.17 15.32 14.01
C GLU A 142 4.79 15.79 12.60
N THR A 143 4.54 14.88 11.66
CA THR A 143 4.17 15.19 10.27
C THR A 143 2.76 14.69 9.93
N GLU A 144 2.11 15.35 8.98
CA GLU A 144 0.75 15.01 8.56
C GLU A 144 0.73 14.11 7.32
N ARG A 145 1.53 14.43 6.29
CA ARG A 145 1.44 13.85 4.95
C ARG A 145 2.52 12.82 4.64
N ILE A 146 3.49 12.66 5.53
CA ILE A 146 4.61 11.73 5.33
C ILE A 146 4.18 10.31 5.64
N CYS A 147 4.54 9.40 4.73
CA CYS A 147 4.37 7.96 4.89
C CYS A 147 5.73 7.27 4.84
N SER A 148 5.85 6.17 5.58
CA SER A 148 7.10 5.43 5.74
C SER A 148 6.94 3.96 5.41
N SER A 149 8.01 3.36 4.91
CA SER A 149 8.08 1.90 4.72
C SER A 149 9.48 1.36 4.96
N VAL A 150 9.55 0.10 5.40
CA VAL A 150 10.81 -0.61 5.57
C VAL A 150 10.73 -1.96 4.89
N ASN A 151 11.56 -2.20 3.87
CA ASN A 151 11.61 -3.47 3.16
C ASN A 151 12.62 -4.41 3.83
N VAL A 152 12.12 -5.38 4.62
CA VAL A 152 12.93 -6.25 5.49
C VAL A 152 13.32 -7.58 4.86
N GLY A 153 12.76 -7.91 3.69
CA GLY A 153 13.01 -9.21 3.06
C GLY A 153 12.83 -9.21 1.56
N SER A 154 13.40 -10.21 0.92
CA SER A 154 13.11 -10.53 -0.48
C SER A 154 13.37 -11.99 -0.79
N THR A 155 12.76 -12.48 -1.89
CA THR A 155 13.02 -13.83 -2.40
C THR A 155 14.50 -14.07 -2.67
N LYS A 156 15.24 -13.03 -3.10
CA LYS A 156 16.68 -13.15 -3.44
C LYS A 156 17.59 -13.11 -2.22
N THR A 157 17.20 -12.41 -1.16
CA THR A 157 18.09 -12.13 -0.02
C THR A 157 17.70 -12.86 1.26
N GLY A 158 16.49 -13.39 1.35
CA GLY A 158 15.93 -13.90 2.59
C GLY A 158 15.30 -12.79 3.44
N ILE A 159 15.20 -13.00 4.74
CA ILE A 159 14.58 -12.09 5.70
C ILE A 159 15.63 -11.59 6.67
N ASN A 160 15.74 -10.28 6.83
CA ASN A 160 16.60 -9.63 7.81
C ASN A 160 15.89 -9.60 9.18
N MET A 161 16.18 -10.59 10.04
CA MET A 161 15.53 -10.73 11.36
C MET A 161 15.91 -9.62 12.34
N ASP A 162 17.07 -8.98 12.18
CA ASP A 162 17.45 -7.82 12.98
C ASP A 162 16.53 -6.62 12.69
N ALA A 163 16.24 -6.39 11.40
CA ALA A 163 15.29 -5.37 10.98
C ALA A 163 13.85 -5.72 11.39
N VAL A 164 13.45 -6.99 11.26
CA VAL A 164 12.12 -7.47 11.69
C VAL A 164 11.91 -7.21 13.19
N ARG A 165 12.88 -7.57 14.03
CA ARG A 165 12.82 -7.32 15.47
C ARG A 165 12.72 -5.81 15.77
N LEU A 166 13.56 -5.00 15.13
CA LEU A 166 13.52 -3.55 15.29
C LEU A 166 12.17 -2.96 14.91
N MET A 167 11.57 -3.43 13.80
CA MET A 167 10.27 -2.91 13.33
C MET A 167 9.13 -3.18 14.31
N GLY A 168 9.11 -4.31 15.03
CA GLY A 168 8.13 -4.53 16.09
C GLY A 168 8.21 -3.47 17.20
N GLU A 169 9.43 -3.10 17.61
CA GLU A 169 9.66 -2.03 18.58
C GLU A 169 9.23 -0.65 18.02
N ILE A 170 9.57 -0.35 16.77
CA ILE A 170 9.24 0.91 16.09
C ILE A 170 7.73 1.10 15.92
N ILE A 171 7.00 0.04 15.58
CA ILE A 171 5.53 0.09 15.46
C ILE A 171 4.90 0.44 16.80
N LEU A 172 5.31 -0.20 17.91
CA LEU A 172 4.81 0.13 19.25
C LEU A 172 5.15 1.56 19.67
N GLN A 173 6.38 2.01 19.42
CA GLN A 173 6.78 3.39 19.72
C GLN A 173 5.97 4.40 18.90
N THR A 174 5.66 4.07 17.63
CA THR A 174 4.80 4.90 16.76
C THR A 174 3.38 4.96 17.29
N ALA A 175 2.83 3.80 17.71
CA ALA A 175 1.50 3.72 18.32
C ALA A 175 1.42 4.58 19.58
N GLU A 176 2.38 4.46 20.50
CA GLU A 176 2.42 5.22 21.76
C GLU A 176 2.55 6.73 21.51
N ARG A 177 3.40 7.16 20.56
CA ARG A 177 3.57 8.58 20.22
C ARG A 177 2.35 9.21 19.56
N THR A 178 1.47 8.40 19.00
CA THR A 178 0.25 8.86 18.31
C THR A 178 -1.05 8.38 18.97
N LYS A 179 -0.98 7.95 20.23
CA LYS A 179 -2.13 7.41 20.97
C LYS A 179 -3.30 8.36 21.08
N ASP A 180 -3.04 9.67 21.16
CA ASP A 180 -4.09 10.71 21.21
C ASP A 180 -4.88 10.84 19.88
N LYS A 181 -4.45 10.12 18.83
CA LYS A 181 -5.08 10.02 17.52
C LYS A 181 -5.29 8.54 17.16
N ASP A 182 -5.70 7.72 18.09
CA ASP A 182 -5.96 6.28 17.91
C ASP A 182 -4.81 5.52 17.25
N SER A 183 -3.56 5.86 17.59
CA SER A 183 -2.33 5.26 17.02
C SER A 183 -2.21 5.41 15.49
N LEU A 184 -2.82 6.44 14.91
CA LEU A 184 -2.90 6.69 13.47
C LEU A 184 -1.53 6.78 12.77
N GLY A 185 -0.46 7.06 13.50
CA GLY A 185 0.91 7.02 12.96
C GLY A 185 1.24 5.65 12.36
N CYS A 186 0.73 4.56 12.91
CA CYS A 186 0.93 3.21 12.39
C CYS A 186 0.21 2.97 11.05
N ALA A 187 -0.89 3.67 10.76
CA ALA A 187 -1.55 3.62 9.45
C ALA A 187 -0.69 4.23 8.32
N LYS A 188 0.31 5.05 8.68
CA LYS A 188 1.29 5.65 7.75
C LYS A 188 2.59 4.86 7.65
N LEU A 189 2.70 3.69 8.27
CA LEU A 189 3.90 2.84 8.33
C LEU A 189 3.60 1.45 7.79
N VAL A 190 4.42 0.98 6.84
CA VAL A 190 4.29 -0.36 6.25
C VAL A 190 5.63 -1.09 6.31
N VAL A 191 5.64 -2.34 6.75
CA VAL A 191 6.79 -3.24 6.63
C VAL A 191 6.58 -4.15 5.42
N LEU A 192 7.57 -4.23 4.54
CA LEU A 192 7.45 -4.88 3.23
C LEU A 192 8.45 -6.05 3.08
N CYS A 193 8.07 -7.02 2.28
CA CYS A 193 8.94 -7.98 1.63
C CYS A 193 8.70 -7.97 0.12
N ASN A 194 9.76 -8.02 -0.69
CA ASN A 194 9.69 -7.90 -2.15
C ASN A 194 8.96 -6.62 -2.62
N ALA A 195 9.23 -5.47 -2.00
CA ALA A 195 8.62 -4.20 -2.40
C ALA A 195 8.95 -3.88 -3.87
N PRO A 196 7.96 -3.51 -4.71
CA PRO A 196 8.22 -3.03 -6.06
C PRO A 196 8.73 -1.59 -6.03
N ASP A 197 9.62 -1.26 -6.98
CA ASP A 197 10.27 0.05 -7.07
C ASP A 197 9.36 1.16 -7.61
N ASP A 198 8.21 0.78 -8.20
CA ASP A 198 7.26 1.66 -8.89
C ASP A 198 5.90 1.77 -8.18
N ASN A 199 5.81 1.38 -6.92
CA ASN A 199 4.55 1.36 -6.16
C ASN A 199 3.96 2.78 -5.97
N PRO A 200 2.77 3.09 -6.56
CA PRO A 200 2.13 4.38 -6.40
C PRO A 200 1.19 4.46 -5.19
N PHE A 201 0.93 3.32 -4.54
CA PHE A 201 -0.09 3.18 -3.51
C PHE A 201 0.46 3.17 -2.10
N MET A 202 -0.41 3.58 -1.16
CA MET A 202 -0.27 3.40 0.27
C MET A 202 0.91 4.12 0.92
N ALA A 203 1.05 3.88 2.21
CA ALA A 203 2.20 4.29 3.00
C ALA A 203 3.52 3.69 2.48
N GLY A 204 3.44 2.53 1.79
CA GLY A 204 4.59 1.83 1.24
C GLY A 204 5.17 2.38 -0.06
N ALA A 205 4.58 3.40 -0.65
CA ALA A 205 5.07 3.99 -1.90
C ALA A 205 6.50 4.55 -1.75
N PHE A 206 7.35 4.24 -2.70
CA PHE A 206 8.64 4.91 -2.88
C PHE A 206 9.06 4.84 -4.36
N HIS A 207 10.04 5.66 -4.72
CA HIS A 207 10.61 5.72 -6.07
C HIS A 207 11.94 4.99 -6.10
N GLY A 208 12.04 3.91 -6.87
CA GLY A 208 13.23 3.07 -6.92
C GLY A 208 14.44 3.78 -7.53
N VAL A 209 15.63 3.29 -7.19
CA VAL A 209 16.88 3.89 -7.66
C VAL A 209 17.15 3.69 -9.15
N SER A 210 16.47 2.75 -9.78
CA SER A 210 16.56 2.46 -11.21
C SER A 210 15.50 3.16 -12.05
N GLU A 211 14.61 3.91 -11.42
CA GLU A 211 13.56 4.68 -12.07
C GLU A 211 14.09 5.99 -12.67
N ALA A 212 13.29 6.63 -13.54
CA ALA A 212 13.62 7.92 -14.14
C ALA A 212 13.68 9.07 -13.11
N ASP A 213 14.24 10.22 -13.48
CA ASP A 213 14.30 11.40 -12.60
C ASP A 213 12.93 11.86 -12.09
N ALA A 214 11.92 11.77 -12.95
CA ALA A 214 10.52 11.94 -12.59
C ALA A 214 9.64 11.05 -13.47
N ILE A 215 8.56 10.50 -12.91
CA ILE A 215 7.63 9.59 -13.59
C ILE A 215 6.22 9.77 -13.06
N ILE A 216 5.21 9.54 -13.90
CA ILE A 216 3.79 9.51 -13.47
C ILE A 216 3.31 8.07 -13.41
N ASN A 217 2.94 7.63 -12.23
CA ASN A 217 2.28 6.35 -11.97
C ASN A 217 0.82 6.59 -11.56
N VAL A 218 -0.09 5.75 -12.05
CA VAL A 218 -1.52 5.90 -11.76
C VAL A 218 -2.06 4.65 -11.13
N GLY A 219 -2.75 4.81 -10.01
CA GLY A 219 -3.50 3.72 -9.38
C GLY A 219 -4.97 3.84 -9.70
N VAL A 220 -5.59 2.76 -10.18
CA VAL A 220 -7.01 2.69 -10.51
C VAL A 220 -7.67 1.58 -9.74
N SER A 221 -8.91 1.81 -9.28
CA SER A 221 -9.67 0.87 -8.45
C SER A 221 -11.12 0.76 -8.90
N GLY A 222 -11.79 -0.31 -8.51
CA GLY A 222 -13.19 -0.53 -8.79
C GLY A 222 -13.69 -1.90 -8.31
N PRO A 223 -13.58 -2.23 -7.01
CA PRO A 223 -14.22 -3.44 -6.45
C PRO A 223 -15.72 -3.47 -6.75
N GLY A 224 -16.41 -2.33 -6.60
CA GLY A 224 -17.83 -2.19 -6.88
C GLY A 224 -18.20 -2.54 -8.31
N VAL A 225 -17.36 -2.19 -9.29
CA VAL A 225 -17.57 -2.54 -10.71
C VAL A 225 -17.51 -4.06 -10.90
N VAL A 226 -16.52 -4.71 -10.30
CA VAL A 226 -16.38 -6.17 -10.38
C VAL A 226 -17.54 -6.86 -9.68
N LYS A 227 -17.91 -6.43 -8.46
CA LYS A 227 -19.06 -6.91 -7.72
C LYS A 227 -20.34 -6.81 -8.56
N HIS A 228 -20.62 -5.63 -9.12
CA HIS A 228 -21.80 -5.42 -9.94
C HIS A 228 -21.83 -6.35 -11.15
N ALA A 229 -20.71 -6.49 -11.86
CA ALA A 229 -20.62 -7.39 -13.03
C ALA A 229 -20.94 -8.85 -12.64
N LEU A 230 -20.44 -9.32 -11.48
CA LEU A 230 -20.68 -10.68 -11.00
C LEU A 230 -22.13 -10.88 -10.53
N SER A 231 -22.76 -9.88 -9.91
CA SER A 231 -24.17 -9.95 -9.49
C SER A 231 -25.15 -10.24 -10.64
N GLN A 232 -24.77 -9.89 -11.89
CA GLN A 232 -25.57 -10.12 -13.09
C GLN A 232 -25.48 -11.56 -13.59
N ILE A 233 -24.55 -12.37 -13.09
CA ILE A 233 -24.27 -13.73 -13.58
C ILE A 233 -24.25 -14.77 -12.44
N ARG A 234 -24.98 -14.52 -11.36
CA ARG A 234 -25.08 -15.44 -10.21
C ARG A 234 -25.42 -16.86 -10.65
N GLY A 235 -24.68 -17.85 -10.13
CA GLY A 235 -24.86 -19.26 -10.48
C GLY A 235 -24.20 -19.67 -11.79
N ALA A 236 -23.49 -18.79 -12.48
CA ALA A 236 -22.74 -19.14 -13.69
C ALA A 236 -21.52 -20.03 -13.36
N SER A 237 -20.97 -20.69 -14.38
CA SER A 237 -19.75 -21.52 -14.25
C SER A 237 -18.52 -20.66 -13.93
N PHE A 238 -17.47 -21.27 -13.37
CA PHE A 238 -16.20 -20.57 -13.13
C PHE A 238 -15.57 -19.99 -14.41
N GLU A 239 -15.78 -20.60 -15.57
CA GLU A 239 -15.32 -20.07 -16.85
C GLU A 239 -15.96 -18.71 -17.15
N VAL A 240 -17.27 -18.58 -16.96
CA VAL A 240 -18.02 -17.35 -17.16
C VAL A 240 -17.60 -16.31 -16.11
N LEU A 241 -17.43 -16.69 -14.84
CA LEU A 241 -16.92 -15.82 -13.78
C LEU A 241 -15.54 -15.24 -14.15
N CYS A 242 -14.58 -16.10 -14.52
CA CYS A 242 -13.24 -15.70 -14.90
C CYS A 242 -13.23 -14.73 -16.07
N GLU A 243 -14.01 -15.01 -17.12
CA GLU A 243 -14.09 -14.12 -18.28
C GLU A 243 -14.71 -12.76 -17.93
N THR A 244 -15.73 -12.76 -17.07
CA THR A 244 -16.39 -11.53 -16.64
C THR A 244 -15.43 -10.67 -15.82
N ILE A 245 -14.71 -11.22 -14.84
CA ILE A 245 -13.72 -10.50 -14.04
C ILE A 245 -12.63 -9.92 -14.95
N LYS A 246 -12.08 -10.73 -15.83
CA LYS A 246 -11.02 -10.32 -16.76
C LYS A 246 -11.45 -9.15 -17.67
N ARG A 247 -12.66 -9.22 -18.26
CA ARG A 247 -13.19 -8.14 -19.09
C ARG A 247 -13.42 -6.86 -18.31
N THR A 248 -13.92 -6.97 -17.08
CA THR A 248 -14.16 -5.82 -16.19
C THR A 248 -12.82 -5.15 -15.84
N ALA A 249 -11.83 -5.95 -15.42
CA ALA A 249 -10.48 -5.47 -15.12
C ALA A 249 -9.81 -4.79 -16.32
N PHE A 250 -10.00 -5.34 -17.53
CA PHE A 250 -9.56 -4.70 -18.78
C PHE A 250 -10.14 -3.28 -18.93
N LYS A 251 -11.44 -3.10 -18.72
CA LYS A 251 -12.11 -1.79 -18.87
C LYS A 251 -11.61 -0.79 -17.83
N ILE A 252 -11.50 -1.21 -16.56
CA ILE A 252 -10.98 -0.39 -15.46
C ILE A 252 -9.55 0.09 -15.81
N THR A 253 -8.69 -0.81 -16.27
CA THR A 253 -7.30 -0.47 -16.65
C THR A 253 -7.25 0.54 -17.79
N ARG A 254 -8.15 0.45 -18.79
CA ARG A 254 -8.21 1.41 -19.90
C ARG A 254 -8.57 2.82 -19.44
N VAL A 255 -9.43 2.95 -18.43
CA VAL A 255 -9.73 4.25 -17.80
C VAL A 255 -8.48 4.82 -17.12
N GLY A 256 -7.77 4.00 -16.34
CA GLY A 256 -6.51 4.41 -15.72
C GLY A 256 -5.46 4.85 -16.74
N GLN A 257 -5.32 4.13 -17.86
CA GLN A 257 -4.38 4.50 -18.93
C GLN A 257 -4.71 5.85 -19.57
N LEU A 258 -5.98 6.12 -19.81
CA LEU A 258 -6.42 7.41 -20.35
C LEU A 258 -5.97 8.57 -19.44
N VAL A 259 -6.23 8.45 -18.14
CA VAL A 259 -5.84 9.46 -17.15
C VAL A 259 -4.32 9.58 -17.07
N ALA A 260 -3.59 8.46 -17.04
CA ALA A 260 -2.14 8.44 -16.93
C ALA A 260 -1.45 9.14 -18.12
N GLN A 261 -1.90 8.85 -19.35
CA GLN A 261 -1.36 9.47 -20.56
C GLN A 261 -1.63 10.97 -20.60
N GLU A 262 -2.82 11.39 -20.19
CA GLU A 262 -3.16 12.81 -20.17
C GLU A 262 -2.41 13.57 -19.07
N ALA A 263 -2.27 12.97 -17.87
CA ALA A 263 -1.45 13.56 -16.81
C ALA A 263 0.01 13.71 -17.22
N SER A 264 0.59 12.67 -17.81
CA SER A 264 1.96 12.68 -18.36
C SER A 264 2.15 13.79 -19.40
N ARG A 265 1.20 13.91 -20.35
CA ARG A 265 1.23 14.93 -21.40
C ARG A 265 1.17 16.36 -20.84
N ARG A 266 0.27 16.62 -19.87
CA ARG A 266 0.09 17.97 -19.28
C ARG A 266 1.26 18.38 -18.41
N LEU A 267 1.80 17.43 -17.64
CA LEU A 267 2.92 17.68 -16.73
C LEU A 267 4.29 17.65 -17.42
N GLY A 268 4.38 17.12 -18.65
CA GLY A 268 5.64 16.94 -19.34
C GLY A 268 6.57 15.92 -18.69
N VAL A 269 6.00 14.97 -17.94
CA VAL A 269 6.71 13.92 -17.20
C VAL A 269 6.39 12.56 -17.81
N PRO A 270 7.35 11.66 -18.03
CA PRO A 270 7.09 10.34 -18.61
C PRO A 270 6.02 9.55 -17.86
N PHE A 271 5.23 8.78 -18.60
CA PHE A 271 4.31 7.81 -18.05
C PHE A 271 5.05 6.53 -17.67
N GLY A 272 4.89 6.08 -16.44
CA GLY A 272 5.46 4.86 -15.88
C GLY A 272 4.51 3.68 -15.93
N ILE A 273 3.74 3.47 -14.86
CA ILE A 273 2.86 2.31 -14.76
C ILE A 273 1.42 2.67 -14.38
N ILE A 274 0.55 1.70 -14.64
CA ILE A 274 -0.80 1.63 -14.08
C ILE A 274 -0.80 0.52 -13.04
N ASP A 275 -1.17 0.87 -11.84
CA ASP A 275 -1.47 -0.09 -10.78
C ASP A 275 -2.99 -0.35 -10.78
N LEU A 276 -3.39 -1.53 -11.24
CA LEU A 276 -4.77 -2.00 -11.16
C LEU A 276 -4.95 -2.74 -9.85
N SER A 277 -5.29 -2.03 -8.81
CA SER A 277 -5.57 -2.61 -7.50
C SER A 277 -7.04 -2.48 -7.15
N LEU A 278 -7.70 -3.61 -6.91
CA LEU A 278 -9.01 -3.62 -6.29
C LEU A 278 -8.84 -3.25 -4.81
N ALA A 279 -8.71 -1.95 -4.56
CA ALA A 279 -8.56 -1.36 -3.24
C ALA A 279 -9.93 -0.84 -2.79
N PRO A 280 -10.58 -1.47 -1.82
CA PRO A 280 -11.92 -1.09 -1.39
C PRO A 280 -11.94 0.27 -0.70
N THR A 281 -13.15 0.80 -0.47
CA THR A 281 -13.41 1.93 0.41
C THR A 281 -14.54 1.57 1.38
N PRO A 282 -14.73 2.33 2.46
CA PRO A 282 -15.86 2.15 3.36
C PRO A 282 -17.23 2.41 2.72
N ALA A 283 -17.26 2.85 1.45
CA ALA A 283 -18.51 3.11 0.72
C ALA A 283 -19.27 1.81 0.48
N VAL A 284 -20.59 1.87 0.65
CA VAL A 284 -21.47 0.73 0.41
C VAL A 284 -21.31 0.22 -1.02
N GLY A 285 -21.03 -1.06 -1.16
CA GLY A 285 -20.88 -1.72 -2.45
C GLY A 285 -19.48 -1.70 -3.04
N ASP A 286 -18.52 -1.03 -2.41
CA ASP A 286 -17.11 -0.97 -2.84
C ASP A 286 -16.24 -1.90 -1.97
N SER A 287 -16.56 -3.18 -1.95
CA SER A 287 -15.97 -4.20 -1.08
C SER A 287 -15.40 -5.37 -1.87
N VAL A 288 -14.19 -5.78 -1.56
CA VAL A 288 -13.58 -7.01 -2.11
C VAL A 288 -14.19 -8.25 -1.46
N ALA A 289 -14.53 -8.18 -0.17
CA ALA A 289 -15.22 -9.27 0.52
C ALA A 289 -16.56 -9.59 -0.13
N GLU A 290 -17.34 -8.57 -0.51
CA GLU A 290 -18.62 -8.77 -1.20
C GLU A 290 -18.46 -9.38 -2.60
N ILE A 291 -17.31 -9.22 -3.27
CA ILE A 291 -17.01 -9.94 -4.52
C ILE A 291 -16.98 -11.45 -4.28
N TRP A 292 -16.38 -11.91 -3.19
CA TRP A 292 -16.34 -13.34 -2.86
C TRP A 292 -17.72 -13.89 -2.51
N GLU A 293 -18.56 -13.08 -1.87
CA GLU A 293 -19.95 -13.42 -1.60
C GLU A 293 -20.77 -13.56 -2.90
N GLU A 294 -20.54 -12.70 -3.89
CA GLU A 294 -21.13 -12.85 -5.24
C GLU A 294 -20.60 -14.10 -5.99
N ILE A 295 -19.37 -14.55 -5.70
CA ILE A 295 -18.82 -15.80 -6.23
C ILE A 295 -19.51 -17.02 -5.59
N GLY A 296 -20.14 -16.87 -4.43
CA GLY A 296 -20.94 -17.90 -3.78
C GLY A 296 -20.50 -18.28 -2.37
N LEU A 297 -19.61 -17.48 -1.73
CA LEU A 297 -19.32 -17.66 -0.31
C LEU A 297 -20.43 -17.01 0.55
N GLU A 298 -20.78 -17.64 1.65
CA GLU A 298 -21.75 -17.07 2.59
C GLU A 298 -21.20 -15.82 3.28
N ARG A 299 -19.90 -15.85 3.61
CA ARG A 299 -19.18 -14.76 4.25
C ARG A 299 -17.69 -14.85 3.92
N ALA A 300 -17.03 -13.69 3.80
CA ALA A 300 -15.56 -13.64 3.76
C ALA A 300 -14.95 -14.32 5.00
N GLY A 301 -13.90 -15.11 4.81
CA GLY A 301 -13.33 -15.93 5.89
C GLY A 301 -13.77 -17.40 5.88
N ALA A 302 -14.94 -17.71 5.31
CA ALA A 302 -15.41 -19.09 5.16
C ALA A 302 -14.43 -19.98 4.38
N PRO A 303 -14.45 -21.31 4.54
CA PRO A 303 -13.71 -22.22 3.68
C PRO A 303 -13.99 -21.92 2.20
N GLY A 304 -12.93 -21.79 1.39
CA GLY A 304 -13.05 -21.37 -0.02
C GLY A 304 -12.58 -19.92 -0.27
N THR A 305 -12.54 -19.03 0.73
CA THR A 305 -12.16 -17.63 0.55
C THR A 305 -10.77 -17.47 -0.08
N THR A 306 -9.77 -18.23 0.38
CA THR A 306 -8.42 -18.20 -0.21
C THR A 306 -8.42 -18.60 -1.69
N ALA A 307 -9.22 -19.60 -2.07
CA ALA A 307 -9.36 -20.02 -3.46
C ALA A 307 -10.09 -18.98 -4.33
N ALA A 308 -11.17 -18.38 -3.80
CA ALA A 308 -11.89 -17.28 -4.47
C ALA A 308 -11.01 -16.05 -4.66
N LEU A 309 -10.18 -15.70 -3.66
CA LEU A 309 -9.20 -14.62 -3.76
C LEU A 309 -8.12 -14.93 -4.80
N ALA A 310 -7.59 -16.16 -4.84
CA ALA A 310 -6.61 -16.58 -5.85
C ALA A 310 -7.18 -16.42 -7.27
N LEU A 311 -8.42 -16.86 -7.48
CA LEU A 311 -9.12 -16.69 -8.75
C LEU A 311 -9.27 -15.21 -9.11
N LEU A 312 -9.79 -14.40 -8.18
CA LEU A 312 -10.00 -12.97 -8.37
C LEU A 312 -8.69 -12.27 -8.75
N ASN A 313 -7.64 -12.47 -7.96
CA ASN A 313 -6.34 -11.83 -8.14
C ASN A 313 -5.71 -12.18 -9.51
N ASP A 314 -5.77 -13.43 -9.92
CA ASP A 314 -5.26 -13.90 -11.20
C ASP A 314 -6.03 -13.29 -12.38
N GLN A 315 -7.38 -13.29 -12.35
CA GLN A 315 -8.17 -12.73 -13.43
C GLN A 315 -8.06 -11.22 -13.55
N VAL A 316 -7.94 -10.50 -12.44
CA VAL A 316 -7.68 -9.06 -12.41
C VAL A 316 -6.35 -8.76 -13.10
N LYS A 317 -5.28 -9.46 -12.75
CA LYS A 317 -3.95 -9.29 -13.38
C LYS A 317 -3.99 -9.60 -14.88
N LYS A 318 -4.66 -10.67 -15.28
CA LYS A 318 -4.83 -11.03 -16.70
C LYS A 318 -5.55 -9.94 -17.48
N GLY A 319 -6.64 -9.39 -16.94
CA GLY A 319 -7.37 -8.28 -17.53
C GLY A 319 -6.53 -7.02 -17.68
N GLY A 320 -5.76 -6.68 -16.65
CA GLY A 320 -4.83 -5.56 -16.66
C GLY A 320 -3.78 -5.67 -17.76
N VAL A 321 -3.03 -6.77 -17.79
CA VAL A 321 -1.97 -7.01 -18.79
C VAL A 321 -2.52 -7.03 -20.22
N MET A 322 -3.74 -7.51 -20.43
CA MET A 322 -4.38 -7.45 -21.73
C MET A 322 -4.76 -6.03 -22.16
N ALA A 323 -5.02 -5.13 -21.22
CA ALA A 323 -5.40 -3.75 -21.49
C ALA A 323 -4.22 -2.82 -21.73
N SER A 324 -3.08 -3.07 -21.06
CA SER A 324 -1.91 -2.20 -21.09
C SER A 324 -0.62 -2.97 -20.86
N SER A 325 0.43 -2.62 -21.59
CA SER A 325 1.81 -3.10 -21.32
C SER A 325 2.49 -2.37 -20.16
N TYR A 326 1.82 -1.39 -19.57
CA TYR A 326 2.33 -0.56 -18.46
C TYR A 326 1.78 -0.98 -17.09
N VAL A 327 1.28 -2.19 -16.93
CA VAL A 327 0.80 -2.67 -15.63
C VAL A 327 1.98 -2.97 -14.72
N GLY A 328 1.93 -2.44 -13.50
CA GLY A 328 3.00 -2.57 -12.51
C GLY A 328 2.49 -2.38 -11.08
N GLY A 329 3.38 -1.98 -10.16
CA GLY A 329 3.07 -1.72 -8.76
C GLY A 329 2.58 -2.97 -8.01
N LEU A 330 1.49 -2.81 -7.27
CA LEU A 330 0.88 -3.84 -6.44
C LEU A 330 -0.34 -4.51 -7.09
N SER A 331 -0.58 -4.29 -8.39
CA SER A 331 -1.77 -4.74 -9.13
C SER A 331 -2.37 -6.06 -8.64
N GLY A 332 -3.69 -6.07 -8.41
CA GLY A 332 -4.45 -7.24 -7.95
C GLY A 332 -5.52 -6.92 -6.92
N ALA A 333 -5.86 -7.85 -6.07
CA ALA A 333 -6.87 -7.68 -5.04
C ALA A 333 -6.23 -7.36 -3.67
N PHE A 334 -6.62 -6.24 -3.06
CA PHE A 334 -6.26 -5.83 -1.70
C PHE A 334 -7.24 -6.42 -0.70
N ILE A 335 -6.78 -6.62 0.53
CA ILE A 335 -7.59 -7.17 1.62
C ILE A 335 -7.42 -6.35 2.92
N PRO A 336 -7.54 -5.01 2.89
CA PRO A 336 -7.50 -4.21 4.10
C PRO A 336 -8.75 -4.46 4.94
N VAL A 337 -8.60 -4.48 6.27
CA VAL A 337 -9.76 -4.70 7.13
C VAL A 337 -10.56 -3.41 7.30
N SER A 338 -9.94 -2.29 7.64
CA SER A 338 -10.68 -1.06 7.98
C SER A 338 -11.29 -0.33 6.77
N GLU A 339 -10.79 -0.60 5.58
CA GLU A 339 -11.22 0.08 4.35
C GLU A 339 -12.32 -0.70 3.59
N ASP A 340 -12.76 -1.86 4.10
CA ASP A 340 -13.70 -2.77 3.44
C ASP A 340 -14.81 -3.18 4.40
N GLN A 341 -16.03 -2.70 4.18
CA GLN A 341 -17.17 -3.00 5.05
C GLN A 341 -17.43 -4.50 5.18
N GLY A 342 -17.31 -5.27 4.10
CA GLY A 342 -17.52 -6.72 4.16
C GLY A 342 -16.43 -7.46 4.97
N MET A 343 -15.18 -6.92 4.96
CA MET A 343 -14.11 -7.45 5.82
C MET A 343 -14.38 -7.13 7.29
N ILE A 344 -14.79 -5.90 7.59
CA ILE A 344 -15.18 -5.49 8.95
C ILE A 344 -16.27 -6.41 9.48
N ASP A 345 -17.38 -6.58 8.73
CA ASP A 345 -18.51 -7.43 9.10
C ASP A 345 -18.06 -8.89 9.33
N ALA A 346 -17.13 -9.39 8.51
CA ALA A 346 -16.58 -10.74 8.63
C ALA A 346 -15.74 -10.92 9.90
N VAL A 347 -15.00 -9.90 10.32
CA VAL A 347 -14.26 -9.90 11.60
C VAL A 347 -15.24 -9.85 12.78
N GLU A 348 -16.20 -8.94 12.74
CA GLU A 348 -17.17 -8.75 13.82
C GLU A 348 -18.02 -10.01 14.10
N CYS A 349 -18.41 -10.74 13.05
CA CYS A 349 -19.14 -11.99 13.22
C CYS A 349 -18.24 -13.22 13.50
N GLY A 350 -16.91 -13.03 13.56
CA GLY A 350 -15.94 -14.09 13.84
C GLY A 350 -15.65 -15.04 12.68
N ALA A 351 -16.08 -14.72 11.47
CA ALA A 351 -15.78 -15.52 10.28
C ALA A 351 -14.34 -15.32 9.78
N LEU A 352 -13.75 -14.15 10.04
CA LEU A 352 -12.41 -13.78 9.60
C LEU A 352 -11.50 -13.54 10.80
N THR A 353 -10.42 -14.31 10.88
CA THR A 353 -9.37 -14.18 11.93
C THR A 353 -8.05 -13.70 11.32
N LEU A 354 -7.10 -13.31 12.18
CA LEU A 354 -5.78 -12.88 11.74
C LEU A 354 -5.05 -14.01 11.00
N GLU A 355 -5.09 -15.24 11.50
CA GLU A 355 -4.47 -16.40 10.87
C GLU A 355 -5.13 -16.74 9.51
N LYS A 356 -6.43 -16.48 9.38
CA LYS A 356 -7.11 -16.64 8.08
C LYS A 356 -6.65 -15.56 7.10
N LEU A 357 -6.47 -14.33 7.55
CA LEU A 357 -5.89 -13.25 6.74
C LEU A 357 -4.48 -13.58 6.29
N GLU A 358 -3.61 -14.06 7.18
CA GLU A 358 -2.25 -14.52 6.83
C GLU A 358 -2.29 -15.60 5.74
N ALA A 359 -3.17 -16.59 5.87
CA ALA A 359 -3.34 -17.60 4.81
C ALA A 359 -3.79 -16.99 3.47
N MET A 360 -4.63 -15.96 3.50
CA MET A 360 -5.10 -15.25 2.31
C MET A 360 -4.00 -14.41 1.66
N THR A 361 -3.04 -13.92 2.44
CA THR A 361 -1.91 -13.13 1.92
C THR A 361 -0.99 -13.94 1.01
N CYS A 362 -1.03 -15.27 1.04
CA CYS A 362 -0.35 -16.11 0.07
C CYS A 362 -0.78 -15.82 -1.39
N VAL A 363 -2.00 -15.34 -1.59
CA VAL A 363 -2.62 -15.20 -2.92
C VAL A 363 -3.19 -13.80 -3.20
N CYS A 364 -3.19 -12.87 -2.24
CA CYS A 364 -3.55 -11.47 -2.47
C CYS A 364 -2.42 -10.69 -3.15
N SER A 365 -2.64 -9.42 -3.44
CA SER A 365 -1.61 -8.59 -4.08
C SER A 365 -0.68 -7.89 -3.09
N VAL A 366 -1.07 -7.69 -1.84
CA VAL A 366 -0.32 -6.89 -0.87
C VAL A 366 0.10 -7.70 0.36
N GLY A 367 -0.81 -7.99 1.29
CA GLY A 367 -0.48 -8.59 2.58
C GLY A 367 -1.51 -8.22 3.64
N LEU A 368 -1.11 -8.26 4.91
CA LEU A 368 -1.91 -7.76 6.03
C LEU A 368 -1.99 -6.24 5.97
N ASP A 369 -3.18 -5.72 5.89
CA ASP A 369 -3.37 -4.30 5.68
C ASP A 369 -4.47 -3.72 6.58
N MET A 370 -4.15 -2.59 7.25
CA MET A 370 -5.05 -1.87 8.15
C MET A 370 -5.66 -2.76 9.24
N ILE A 371 -4.82 -3.52 9.91
CA ILE A 371 -5.21 -4.45 10.98
C ILE A 371 -5.06 -3.77 12.34
N ALA A 372 -6.18 -3.47 13.00
CA ALA A 372 -6.18 -3.00 14.38
C ALA A 372 -6.02 -4.19 15.34
N ILE A 373 -5.08 -4.09 16.28
CA ILE A 373 -4.81 -5.08 17.32
C ILE A 373 -4.75 -4.43 18.71
N PRO A 374 -4.85 -5.19 19.82
CA PRO A 374 -4.71 -4.64 21.17
C PRO A 374 -3.41 -3.85 21.34
N GLY A 375 -3.50 -2.70 22.00
CA GLY A 375 -2.35 -1.80 22.20
C GLY A 375 -1.27 -2.35 23.12
N ASP A 376 -1.57 -3.37 23.93
CA ASP A 376 -0.66 -4.08 24.81
C ASP A 376 0.01 -5.31 24.16
N THR A 377 -0.20 -5.54 22.87
CA THR A 377 0.44 -6.62 22.12
C THR A 377 1.97 -6.48 22.18
N PRO A 378 2.73 -7.52 22.59
CA PRO A 378 4.18 -7.42 22.70
C PRO A 378 4.87 -7.12 21.36
N ALA A 379 5.96 -6.34 21.38
CA ALA A 379 6.79 -6.07 20.20
C ALA A 379 7.26 -7.35 19.49
N THR A 380 7.61 -8.38 20.27
CA THR A 380 8.03 -9.68 19.73
C THR A 380 6.92 -10.38 18.96
N THR A 381 5.67 -10.25 19.39
CA THR A 381 4.50 -10.81 18.67
C THR A 381 4.31 -10.09 17.33
N ILE A 382 4.39 -8.76 17.32
CA ILE A 382 4.33 -7.97 16.06
C ILE A 382 5.48 -8.36 15.13
N SER A 383 6.69 -8.53 15.67
CA SER A 383 7.83 -9.00 14.89
C SER A 383 7.62 -10.42 14.33
N GLY A 384 6.93 -11.30 15.08
CA GLY A 384 6.54 -12.63 14.61
C GLY A 384 5.62 -12.57 13.40
N ILE A 385 4.58 -11.74 13.45
CA ILE A 385 3.65 -11.50 12.33
C ILE A 385 4.40 -10.94 11.10
N ILE A 386 5.33 -10.00 11.31
CA ILE A 386 6.17 -9.48 10.22
C ILE A 386 7.03 -10.58 9.60
N ALA A 387 7.59 -11.48 10.43
CA ALA A 387 8.42 -12.60 9.96
C ALA A 387 7.59 -13.59 9.12
N ASP A 388 6.37 -13.90 9.53
CA ASP A 388 5.47 -14.82 8.83
C ASP A 388 5.05 -14.24 7.47
N GLU A 389 4.64 -12.97 7.43
CA GLU A 389 4.33 -12.28 6.17
C GLU A 389 5.54 -12.17 5.24
N ALA A 390 6.71 -11.87 5.78
CA ALA A 390 7.94 -11.84 4.99
C ALA A 390 8.29 -13.23 4.45
N ALA A 391 8.04 -14.31 5.20
CA ALA A 391 8.25 -15.68 4.76
C ALA A 391 7.27 -16.06 3.62
N ILE A 392 5.99 -15.68 3.76
CA ILE A 392 4.98 -15.86 2.72
C ILE A 392 5.42 -15.15 1.42
N GLY A 393 5.82 -13.89 1.52
CA GLY A 393 6.29 -13.10 0.36
C GLY A 393 7.53 -13.70 -0.28
N MET A 394 8.52 -14.06 0.54
CA MET A 394 9.78 -14.63 0.10
C MET A 394 9.58 -15.96 -0.66
N VAL A 395 8.79 -16.87 -0.11
CA VAL A 395 8.58 -18.22 -0.69
C VAL A 395 7.71 -18.14 -1.95
N ASN A 396 6.67 -17.31 -1.95
CA ASN A 396 5.74 -17.19 -3.07
C ASN A 396 6.21 -16.20 -4.16
N GLN A 397 7.37 -15.56 -4.02
CA GLN A 397 7.92 -14.59 -4.97
C GLN A 397 6.95 -13.43 -5.24
N LYS A 398 6.25 -12.98 -4.22
CA LYS A 398 5.29 -11.89 -4.28
C LYS A 398 5.60 -10.82 -3.23
N THR A 399 5.09 -9.62 -3.44
CA THR A 399 5.10 -8.60 -2.40
C THR A 399 4.17 -9.01 -1.26
N THR A 400 4.67 -8.88 -0.03
CA THR A 400 3.84 -8.85 1.17
C THR A 400 4.13 -7.61 1.98
N ALA A 401 3.09 -7.11 2.65
CA ALA A 401 3.12 -5.93 3.49
C ALA A 401 2.49 -6.23 4.84
N VAL A 402 2.95 -5.53 5.88
CA VAL A 402 2.33 -5.53 7.20
C VAL A 402 2.06 -4.10 7.60
N ARG A 403 0.77 -3.72 7.64
CA ARG A 403 0.28 -2.46 8.18
C ARG A 403 -0.62 -2.78 9.38
N ILE A 404 0.02 -2.98 10.53
CA ILE A 404 -0.62 -3.33 11.81
C ILE A 404 -0.64 -2.09 12.71
N ILE A 405 -1.75 -1.90 13.39
CA ILE A 405 -2.02 -0.75 14.25
C ILE A 405 -2.32 -1.25 15.66
N PRO A 406 -1.33 -1.31 16.56
CA PRO A 406 -1.58 -1.53 17.99
C PRO A 406 -2.28 -0.29 18.56
N VAL A 407 -3.56 -0.42 18.91
CA VAL A 407 -4.36 0.74 19.34
C VAL A 407 -4.24 0.90 20.86
N VAL A 408 -3.43 1.87 21.28
CA VAL A 408 -3.14 2.09 22.69
C VAL A 408 -4.42 2.35 23.49
N GLY A 409 -4.62 1.58 24.56
CA GLY A 409 -5.80 1.69 25.44
C GLY A 409 -7.05 0.95 24.95
N LYS A 410 -7.00 0.26 23.80
CA LYS A 410 -8.08 -0.56 23.29
C LYS A 410 -7.76 -2.06 23.35
N THR A 411 -8.81 -2.87 23.45
CA THR A 411 -8.76 -4.32 23.58
C THR A 411 -9.67 -5.00 22.54
N VAL A 412 -9.58 -6.32 22.46
CA VAL A 412 -10.41 -7.11 21.53
C VAL A 412 -11.89 -6.80 21.69
N GLY A 413 -12.58 -6.52 20.59
CA GLY A 413 -13.99 -6.14 20.54
C GLY A 413 -14.25 -4.64 20.58
N ASP A 414 -13.23 -3.82 20.89
CA ASP A 414 -13.32 -2.38 20.68
C ASP A 414 -13.26 -2.03 19.20
N THR A 415 -13.74 -0.85 18.84
CA THR A 415 -13.63 -0.29 17.47
C THR A 415 -12.74 0.93 17.48
N VAL A 416 -12.00 1.14 16.40
CA VAL A 416 -11.16 2.31 16.16
C VAL A 416 -11.56 3.01 14.86
N GLU A 417 -11.67 4.33 14.90
CA GLU A 417 -12.01 5.18 13.75
C GLU A 417 -10.75 5.84 13.19
N PHE A 418 -10.44 5.59 11.92
CA PHE A 418 -9.32 6.24 11.23
C PHE A 418 -9.77 7.38 10.34
N GLY A 419 -11.05 7.42 9.99
CA GLY A 419 -11.69 8.45 9.19
C GLY A 419 -11.39 8.42 7.70
N GLY A 420 -12.21 9.12 6.93
CA GLY A 420 -12.06 9.23 5.48
C GLY A 420 -12.01 7.89 4.75
N LEU A 421 -11.05 7.72 3.85
CA LEU A 421 -10.86 6.47 3.10
C LEU A 421 -10.29 5.32 3.95
N LEU A 422 -9.69 5.62 5.10
CA LEU A 422 -9.13 4.59 5.99
C LEU A 422 -10.21 3.88 6.83
N GLY A 423 -11.41 4.46 6.92
CA GLY A 423 -12.57 3.87 7.56
C GLY A 423 -12.43 3.62 9.05
N TYR A 424 -12.94 2.47 9.51
CA TYR A 424 -12.85 2.03 10.89
C TYR A 424 -12.52 0.54 10.97
N ALA A 425 -11.99 0.08 12.09
CA ALA A 425 -11.68 -1.34 12.27
C ALA A 425 -12.09 -1.86 13.65
N PRO A 426 -12.61 -3.09 13.74
CA PRO A 426 -12.65 -3.81 14.99
C PRO A 426 -11.24 -4.22 15.41
N VAL A 427 -10.93 -4.14 16.72
CA VAL A 427 -9.66 -4.62 17.28
C VAL A 427 -9.66 -6.15 17.30
N MET A 428 -8.81 -6.75 16.47
CA MET A 428 -8.74 -8.19 16.26
C MET A 428 -7.93 -8.90 17.35
N PRO A 429 -8.31 -10.11 17.76
CA PRO A 429 -7.51 -10.92 18.66
C PRO A 429 -6.19 -11.33 18.00
N VAL A 430 -5.13 -11.38 18.80
CA VAL A 430 -3.81 -11.88 18.42
C VAL A 430 -3.48 -13.11 19.26
N ASN A 431 -2.77 -14.09 18.68
CA ASN A 431 -2.36 -15.29 19.38
C ASN A 431 -1.56 -14.94 20.65
N SER A 432 -1.95 -15.52 21.77
CA SER A 432 -1.36 -15.22 23.08
C SER A 432 -0.02 -15.93 23.37
N PHE A 433 0.38 -16.89 22.53
CA PHE A 433 1.64 -17.59 22.70
C PHE A 433 2.81 -16.76 22.17
N GLY A 434 3.85 -16.62 22.99
CA GLY A 434 5.01 -15.80 22.68
C GLY A 434 5.97 -16.46 21.69
N CYS A 435 6.59 -15.64 20.84
CA CYS A 435 7.66 -16.06 19.91
C CYS A 435 9.00 -15.36 20.19
N GLY A 436 9.18 -14.83 21.40
CA GLY A 436 10.34 -13.99 21.76
C GLY A 436 11.69 -14.66 21.48
N ASP A 437 11.88 -15.92 21.85
CA ASP A 437 13.14 -16.64 21.60
C ASP A 437 13.42 -16.84 20.11
N PHE A 438 12.39 -16.98 19.28
CA PHE A 438 12.53 -17.06 17.83
C PHE A 438 12.95 -15.72 17.24
N VAL A 439 12.25 -14.65 17.57
CA VAL A 439 12.48 -13.30 17.02
C VAL A 439 13.81 -12.72 17.48
N ASN A 440 14.25 -13.05 18.70
CA ASN A 440 15.52 -12.58 19.27
C ASN A 440 16.75 -13.35 18.73
N ARG A 441 16.59 -14.34 17.86
CA ARG A 441 17.72 -14.90 17.10
C ARG A 441 18.20 -13.84 16.12
N ILE A 442 19.45 -13.51 16.20
CA ILE A 442 20.10 -12.51 15.35
C ILE A 442 20.37 -13.06 13.94
N GLY A 443 20.54 -12.17 12.98
CA GLY A 443 20.98 -12.48 11.64
C GLY A 443 19.83 -12.59 10.64
N ARG A 444 19.86 -13.59 9.79
CA ARG A 444 18.98 -13.67 8.63
C ARG A 444 18.40 -15.07 8.42
N ILE A 445 17.11 -15.15 8.11
CA ILE A 445 16.53 -16.34 7.49
C ILE A 445 17.01 -16.36 6.03
N PRO A 446 17.71 -17.42 5.58
CA PRO A 446 18.29 -17.45 4.24
C PRO A 446 17.21 -17.50 3.15
N ALA A 447 17.58 -17.04 1.96
CA ALA A 447 16.73 -17.14 0.78
C ALA A 447 16.36 -18.59 0.46
N PRO A 448 15.14 -18.86 -0.03
CA PRO A 448 14.70 -20.22 -0.35
C PRO A 448 15.48 -20.78 -1.55
N ILE A 449 15.66 -22.10 -1.61
CA ILE A 449 16.49 -22.76 -2.63
C ILE A 449 16.08 -22.41 -4.07
N HIS A 450 14.80 -22.20 -4.33
CA HIS A 450 14.31 -21.86 -5.67
C HIS A 450 14.71 -20.44 -6.13
N SER A 451 15.24 -19.59 -5.24
CA SER A 451 15.79 -18.28 -5.60
C SER A 451 17.19 -18.35 -6.20
N PHE A 452 17.90 -19.48 -6.04
CA PHE A 452 19.22 -19.71 -6.63
C PHE A 452 19.13 -20.10 -8.10
N LYS A 453 18.34 -19.36 -8.86
CA LYS A 453 18.32 -19.48 -10.33
C LYS A 453 19.30 -18.46 -10.90
N ASN A 454 20.35 -18.95 -11.47
CA ASN A 454 21.35 -18.14 -12.19
C ASN A 454 20.91 -17.97 -13.65
#